data_0db6fb77c41d7d2b14188cb3ccca7450
#
_entry.id   0db6fb77c41d7d2b14188cb3ccca7450
#
_cell.length_a   1.000
_cell.length_b   1.000
_cell.length_c   1.000
_cell.angle_alpha   90.00
_cell.angle_beta   90.00
_cell.angle_gamma   90.00
#
_symmetry.space_group_name_H-M   'P 1'
#
loop_
_entity.id
_entity.type
_entity.pdbx_description
1 polymer ?
#
loop_
_entity_poly.entity_id
_entity_poly.type
_entity_poly.pdbx_seq_one_letter_code
_entity_poly.pdbx_strand_id
1 'polypeptide(L)'
;TNGYDFHVQLANGEIAWTDPRVRQTFANWRELIDMGAFVKNHQTYSWQESLPFIVNGDAAAILIGNFAVAPLREAGLNDGKLDFYQFVSINPDVALAEDAPTDTFHIPSLAKNKENAKEFMRFVVSAENQTLINAGDALGQLPINAQSAVDDDKFLNQGFAMLSTNSPGGVAQFFDRDFPAEMAGMGMEGLQEFMVFPDNLDEILERLESARADIY
;
A
#
# COMPACT_ATOMS: atom_id res chain seq x y z
N THR A 1 -11.63 -0.29 -7.89
CA THR A 1 -12.86 0.18 -8.55
C THR A 1 -12.57 0.77 -9.92
N ASN A 2 -11.60 1.68 -10.06
CA ASN A 2 -11.41 2.51 -11.26
C ASN A 2 -10.11 2.25 -12.03
N GLY A 3 -9.18 1.46 -11.47
CA GLY A 3 -7.93 1.07 -12.11
C GLY A 3 -6.79 2.08 -11.94
N TYR A 4 -5.61 1.66 -12.43
CA TYR A 4 -4.36 2.39 -12.28
C TYR A 4 -4.35 3.74 -12.99
N ASP A 5 -4.80 3.80 -14.23
CA ASP A 5 -4.80 5.06 -15.01
C ASP A 5 -5.67 6.13 -14.34
N PHE A 6 -6.80 5.72 -13.74
CA PHE A 6 -7.65 6.63 -12.97
C PHE A 6 -6.92 7.16 -11.72
N HIS A 7 -6.20 6.29 -11.01
CA HIS A 7 -5.39 6.67 -9.86
C HIS A 7 -4.32 7.70 -10.24
N VAL A 8 -3.58 7.45 -11.34
CA VAL A 8 -2.55 8.37 -11.84
C VAL A 8 -3.15 9.73 -12.22
N GLN A 9 -4.28 9.75 -12.93
CA GLN A 9 -4.95 11.00 -13.29
C GLN A 9 -5.46 11.78 -12.07
N LEU A 10 -5.98 11.08 -11.06
CA LEU A 10 -6.38 11.71 -9.80
C LEU A 10 -5.17 12.28 -9.06
N ALA A 11 -4.06 11.52 -8.99
CA ALA A 11 -2.82 11.93 -8.36
C ALA A 11 -2.16 13.14 -9.06
N ASN A 12 -2.35 13.26 -10.37
CA ASN A 12 -1.87 14.40 -11.17
C ASN A 12 -2.82 15.62 -11.15
N GLY A 13 -3.94 15.54 -10.44
CA GLY A 13 -4.94 16.62 -10.40
C GLY A 13 -5.79 16.75 -11.67
N GLU A 14 -5.73 15.79 -12.58
CA GLU A 14 -6.48 15.79 -13.85
C GLU A 14 -7.97 15.43 -13.64
N ILE A 15 -8.28 14.73 -12.55
CA ILE A 15 -9.63 14.33 -12.17
C ILE A 15 -10.03 15.06 -10.89
N ALA A 16 -11.26 15.56 -10.87
CA ALA A 16 -11.84 16.20 -9.70
C ALA A 16 -12.13 15.17 -8.58
N TRP A 17 -11.94 15.55 -7.33
CA TRP A 17 -12.33 14.70 -6.19
C TRP A 17 -13.83 14.50 -6.10
N THR A 18 -14.61 15.41 -6.68
CA THR A 18 -16.06 15.30 -6.79
C THR A 18 -16.54 14.44 -7.96
N ASP A 19 -15.63 13.86 -8.77
CA ASP A 19 -15.99 12.96 -9.88
C ASP A 19 -16.86 11.79 -9.39
N PRO A 20 -17.92 11.42 -10.13
CA PRO A 20 -18.79 10.32 -9.74
C PRO A 20 -18.06 8.97 -9.49
N ARG A 21 -16.92 8.73 -10.13
CA ARG A 21 -16.14 7.51 -9.95
C ARG A 21 -15.41 7.51 -8.59
N VAL A 22 -14.97 8.68 -8.11
CA VAL A 22 -14.46 8.82 -6.74
C VAL A 22 -15.58 8.52 -5.75
N ARG A 23 -16.76 9.11 -5.93
CA ARG A 23 -17.93 8.84 -5.08
C ARG A 23 -18.31 7.36 -5.06
N GLN A 24 -18.23 6.67 -6.19
CA GLN A 24 -18.51 5.23 -6.26
C GLN A 24 -17.50 4.42 -5.42
N THR A 25 -16.22 4.82 -5.38
CA THR A 25 -15.22 4.18 -4.52
C THR A 25 -15.59 4.30 -3.04
N PHE A 26 -16.00 5.49 -2.60
CA PHE A 26 -16.48 5.71 -1.23
C PHE A 26 -17.80 4.98 -0.94
N ALA A 27 -18.70 4.87 -1.93
CA ALA A 27 -19.93 4.10 -1.76
C ALA A 27 -19.65 2.61 -1.50
N ASN A 28 -18.73 2.01 -2.26
CA ASN A 28 -18.30 0.62 -2.03
C ASN A 28 -17.67 0.44 -0.64
N TRP A 29 -16.87 1.43 -0.20
CA TRP A 29 -16.28 1.40 1.14
C TRP A 29 -17.32 1.57 2.24
N ARG A 30 -18.31 2.44 2.02
CA ARG A 30 -19.45 2.64 2.93
C ARG A 30 -20.19 1.36 3.22
N GLU A 31 -20.38 0.47 2.23
CA GLU A 31 -21.04 -0.82 2.44
C GLU A 31 -20.32 -1.65 3.51
N LEU A 32 -18.97 -1.66 3.50
CA LEU A 32 -18.19 -2.38 4.52
C LEU A 32 -18.33 -1.75 5.92
N ILE A 33 -18.40 -0.41 5.98
CA ILE A 33 -18.61 0.31 7.25
C ILE A 33 -20.00 -0.03 7.82
N ASP A 34 -21.03 0.04 7.00
CA ASP A 34 -22.43 -0.21 7.39
C ASP A 34 -22.68 -1.67 7.79
N MET A 35 -21.93 -2.60 7.20
CA MET A 35 -21.93 -4.01 7.59
C MET A 35 -21.23 -4.29 8.91
N GLY A 36 -20.50 -3.32 9.46
CA GLY A 36 -19.68 -3.52 10.66
C GLY A 36 -18.48 -4.45 10.42
N ALA A 37 -17.90 -4.41 9.22
CA ALA A 37 -16.81 -5.30 8.83
C ALA A 37 -15.48 -5.00 9.56
N PHE A 38 -15.33 -3.82 10.14
CA PHE A 38 -14.10 -3.39 10.80
C PHE A 38 -14.11 -3.65 12.30
N VAL A 39 -12.94 -3.95 12.87
CA VAL A 39 -12.77 -4.05 14.33
C VAL A 39 -13.14 -2.71 15.00
N LYS A 40 -13.65 -2.80 16.22
CA LYS A 40 -14.05 -1.60 16.95
C LYS A 40 -12.86 -0.66 17.15
N ASN A 41 -13.06 0.64 16.96
CA ASN A 41 -12.05 1.70 17.05
C ASN A 41 -10.87 1.50 16.08
N HIS A 42 -11.08 0.83 14.94
CA HIS A 42 -10.06 0.55 13.93
C HIS A 42 -9.25 1.79 13.52
N GLN A 43 -9.85 2.97 13.50
CA GLN A 43 -9.22 4.23 13.12
C GLN A 43 -8.15 4.74 14.09
N THR A 44 -8.03 4.15 15.27
CA THR A 44 -7.06 4.56 16.31
C THR A 44 -5.78 3.72 16.32
N TYR A 45 -5.75 2.63 15.58
CA TYR A 45 -4.61 1.70 15.57
C TYR A 45 -3.66 2.01 14.42
N SER A 46 -2.36 2.02 14.72
CA SER A 46 -1.32 1.86 13.70
C SER A 46 -1.39 0.45 13.11
N TRP A 47 -0.73 0.25 11.96
CA TRP A 47 -0.73 -1.08 11.36
C TRP A 47 -0.07 -2.13 12.28
N GLN A 48 0.97 -1.76 13.05
CA GLN A 48 1.59 -2.66 14.03
C GLN A 48 0.63 -3.01 15.17
N GLU A 49 -0.13 -2.04 15.65
CA GLU A 49 -1.13 -2.25 16.72
C GLU A 49 -2.34 -3.04 16.24
N SER A 50 -2.56 -3.14 14.94
CA SER A 50 -3.64 -3.94 14.37
C SER A 50 -3.30 -5.43 14.22
N LEU A 51 -2.01 -5.83 14.18
CA LEU A 51 -1.60 -7.22 14.01
C LEU A 51 -2.11 -8.16 15.12
N PRO A 52 -2.17 -7.77 16.41
CA PRO A 52 -2.72 -8.60 17.46
C PRO A 52 -4.15 -9.09 17.20
N PHE A 53 -4.99 -8.34 16.49
CA PHE A 53 -6.34 -8.80 16.14
C PHE A 53 -6.32 -10.04 15.24
N ILE A 54 -5.35 -10.11 14.32
CA ILE A 54 -5.15 -11.29 13.45
C ILE A 54 -4.57 -12.45 14.27
N VAL A 55 -3.55 -12.17 15.09
CA VAL A 55 -2.87 -13.19 15.90
C VAL A 55 -3.82 -13.87 16.87
N ASN A 56 -4.71 -13.10 17.51
CA ASN A 56 -5.68 -13.60 18.49
C ASN A 56 -6.95 -14.19 17.83
N GLY A 57 -7.14 -14.00 16.52
CA GLY A 57 -8.35 -14.45 15.83
C GLY A 57 -9.56 -13.52 16.02
N ASP A 58 -9.32 -12.28 16.48
CA ASP A 58 -10.36 -11.24 16.61
C ASP A 58 -10.72 -10.60 15.26
N ALA A 59 -9.84 -10.72 14.28
CA ALA A 59 -10.08 -10.36 12.88
C ALA A 59 -9.63 -11.51 11.97
N ALA A 60 -10.37 -11.75 10.89
CA ALA A 60 -10.09 -12.81 9.91
C ALA A 60 -9.15 -12.34 8.79
N ALA A 61 -9.06 -11.05 8.52
CA ALA A 61 -8.23 -10.47 7.47
C ALA A 61 -7.77 -9.06 7.83
N ILE A 62 -6.67 -8.65 7.24
CA ILE A 62 -6.16 -7.28 7.28
C ILE A 62 -5.71 -6.90 5.87
N LEU A 63 -6.04 -5.70 5.42
CA LEU A 63 -5.52 -5.15 4.17
C LEU A 63 -4.16 -4.50 4.46
N ILE A 64 -3.10 -5.15 4.00
CA ILE A 64 -1.72 -4.73 4.28
C ILE A 64 -0.77 -5.38 3.26
N GLY A 65 0.44 -4.86 3.16
CA GLY A 65 1.48 -5.46 2.33
C GLY A 65 2.15 -6.69 2.96
N ASN A 66 2.89 -7.43 2.15
CA ASN A 66 3.61 -8.63 2.56
C ASN A 66 4.69 -8.39 3.64
N PHE A 67 5.09 -7.15 3.86
CA PHE A 67 6.00 -6.79 4.97
C PHE A 67 5.42 -7.11 6.36
N ALA A 68 4.10 -7.33 6.48
CA ALA A 68 3.47 -7.76 7.72
C ALA A 68 3.67 -9.26 8.02
N VAL A 69 4.13 -10.06 7.04
CA VAL A 69 4.31 -11.51 7.22
C VAL A 69 5.34 -11.83 8.29
N ALA A 70 6.51 -11.17 8.27
CA ALA A 70 7.55 -11.42 9.27
C ALA A 70 7.07 -11.17 10.71
N PRO A 71 6.51 -10.00 11.08
CA PRO A 71 6.00 -9.78 12.43
C PRO A 71 4.82 -10.70 12.81
N LEU A 72 4.00 -11.15 11.85
CA LEU A 72 2.95 -12.13 12.13
C LEU A 72 3.52 -13.52 12.44
N ARG A 73 4.57 -13.95 11.72
CA ARG A 73 5.31 -15.19 12.01
C ARG A 73 6.00 -15.13 13.39
N GLU A 74 6.65 -14.01 13.69
CA GLU A 74 7.26 -13.77 15.03
C GLU A 74 6.24 -13.87 16.16
N ALA A 75 5.00 -13.42 15.91
CA ALA A 75 3.89 -13.53 16.85
C ALA A 75 3.28 -14.95 16.93
N GLY A 76 3.82 -15.93 16.18
CA GLY A 76 3.45 -17.33 16.25
C GLY A 76 2.41 -17.81 15.24
N LEU A 77 2.06 -17.01 14.24
CA LEU A 77 1.29 -17.47 13.11
C LEU A 77 2.20 -18.19 12.10
N ASN A 78 2.02 -19.50 11.98
CA ASN A 78 2.72 -20.28 10.95
C ASN A 78 1.95 -20.25 9.63
N ASP A 79 2.60 -20.72 8.56
CA ASP A 79 2.05 -20.72 7.21
C ASP A 79 0.81 -21.61 7.02
N GLY A 80 0.50 -22.47 7.97
CA GLY A 80 -0.76 -23.22 8.00
C GLY A 80 -1.95 -22.44 8.54
N LYS A 81 -1.70 -21.29 9.17
CA LYS A 81 -2.72 -20.39 9.74
C LYS A 81 -2.77 -19.02 9.08
N LEU A 82 -1.76 -18.68 8.30
CA LEU A 82 -1.62 -17.40 7.61
C LEU A 82 -1.64 -17.64 6.10
N ASP A 83 -2.41 -16.86 5.40
CA ASP A 83 -2.39 -16.80 3.94
C ASP A 83 -2.39 -15.35 3.45
N PHE A 84 -2.06 -15.16 2.19
CA PHE A 84 -1.94 -13.87 1.55
C PHE A 84 -2.55 -13.98 0.15
N TYR A 85 -3.42 -13.08 -0.20
CA TYR A 85 -4.06 -13.07 -1.51
C TYR A 85 -4.27 -11.63 -2.00
N GLN A 86 -4.30 -11.49 -3.32
CA GLN A 86 -4.59 -10.23 -3.97
C GLN A 86 -6.00 -9.75 -3.59
N PHE A 87 -6.16 -8.44 -3.39
CA PHE A 87 -7.48 -7.88 -3.12
C PHE A 87 -8.47 -8.23 -4.23
N VAL A 88 -9.68 -8.57 -3.84
CA VAL A 88 -10.72 -9.05 -4.76
C VAL A 88 -11.09 -7.98 -5.79
N SER A 89 -11.33 -8.41 -7.03
CA SER A 89 -11.82 -7.52 -8.08
C SER A 89 -13.23 -7.04 -7.74
N ILE A 90 -13.41 -5.74 -7.63
CA ILE A 90 -14.72 -5.11 -7.45
C ILE A 90 -15.40 -4.91 -8.81
N ASN A 91 -14.66 -4.52 -9.81
CA ASN A 91 -15.12 -4.33 -11.17
C ASN A 91 -14.32 -5.25 -12.12
N PRO A 92 -14.93 -6.31 -12.68
CA PRO A 92 -14.22 -7.25 -13.55
C PRO A 92 -13.73 -6.65 -14.87
N ASP A 93 -14.28 -5.51 -15.28
CA ASP A 93 -13.84 -4.81 -16.50
C ASP A 93 -12.62 -3.94 -16.28
N VAL A 94 -12.15 -3.82 -15.04
CA VAL A 94 -10.96 -3.04 -14.66
C VAL A 94 -9.80 -3.99 -14.41
N ALA A 95 -8.69 -3.77 -15.12
CA ALA A 95 -7.47 -4.54 -14.90
C ALA A 95 -6.95 -4.36 -13.47
N LEU A 96 -6.57 -5.46 -12.84
CA LEU A 96 -5.96 -5.44 -11.51
C LEU A 96 -4.63 -4.71 -11.54
N ALA A 97 -4.36 -3.92 -10.53
CA ALA A 97 -3.10 -3.24 -10.27
C ALA A 97 -2.69 -3.47 -8.82
N GLU A 98 -1.40 -3.43 -8.55
CA GLU A 98 -0.87 -3.52 -7.20
C GLU A 98 -0.40 -2.18 -6.67
N ASP A 99 -0.51 -2.02 -5.37
CA ASP A 99 0.18 -1.01 -4.59
C ASP A 99 1.45 -1.66 -4.02
N ALA A 100 2.58 -1.39 -4.68
CA ALA A 100 3.87 -2.02 -4.36
C ALA A 100 4.97 -0.96 -4.32
N PRO A 101 5.01 -0.15 -3.25
CA PRO A 101 5.99 0.92 -3.12
C PRO A 101 7.40 0.37 -2.97
N THR A 102 8.34 1.04 -3.63
CA THR A 102 9.77 0.77 -3.50
C THR A 102 10.40 1.74 -2.52
N ASP A 103 11.07 1.24 -1.50
CA ASP A 103 11.89 2.07 -0.63
C ASP A 103 13.14 2.56 -1.35
N THR A 104 13.52 3.80 -1.12
CA THR A 104 14.56 4.47 -1.90
C THR A 104 15.67 5.06 -1.02
N PHE A 105 16.90 5.02 -1.55
CA PHE A 105 18.04 5.73 -0.98
C PHE A 105 18.32 7.00 -1.77
N HIS A 106 18.55 8.11 -1.09
CA HIS A 106 18.84 9.39 -1.70
C HIS A 106 20.17 9.96 -1.22
N ILE A 107 20.93 10.56 -2.14
CA ILE A 107 22.14 11.30 -1.82
C ILE A 107 21.81 12.81 -1.92
N PRO A 108 21.76 13.54 -0.80
CA PRO A 108 21.49 14.98 -0.83
C PRO A 108 22.51 15.73 -1.73
N SER A 109 22.04 16.75 -2.42
CA SER A 109 22.91 17.55 -3.32
C SER A 109 24.11 18.17 -2.60
N LEU A 110 23.97 18.49 -1.33
CA LEU A 110 25.01 19.08 -0.47
C LEU A 110 25.85 18.04 0.28
N ALA A 111 25.66 16.74 0.07
CA ALA A 111 26.45 15.70 0.71
C ALA A 111 27.93 15.85 0.36
N LYS A 112 28.80 15.79 1.39
CA LYS A 112 30.26 15.99 1.23
C LYS A 112 30.97 14.75 0.68
N ASN A 113 30.43 13.55 0.92
CA ASN A 113 31.06 12.29 0.54
C ASN A 113 30.14 11.46 -0.37
N LYS A 114 29.85 12.01 -1.56
CA LYS A 114 28.93 11.39 -2.51
C LYS A 114 29.44 10.09 -3.10
N GLU A 115 30.75 9.96 -3.29
CA GLU A 115 31.31 8.75 -3.90
C GLU A 115 31.17 7.54 -2.98
N ASN A 116 31.49 7.68 -1.68
CA ASN A 116 31.24 6.59 -0.74
C ASN A 116 29.75 6.29 -0.57
N ALA A 117 28.87 7.29 -0.64
CA ALA A 117 27.43 7.06 -0.62
C ALA A 117 26.98 6.25 -1.84
N LYS A 118 27.49 6.54 -3.04
CA LYS A 118 27.23 5.74 -4.24
C LYS A 118 27.73 4.30 -4.12
N GLU A 119 28.93 4.10 -3.55
CA GLU A 119 29.47 2.77 -3.30
C GLU A 119 28.59 1.98 -2.33
N PHE A 120 28.13 2.62 -1.26
CA PHE A 120 27.17 2.01 -0.34
C PHE A 120 25.87 1.63 -1.04
N MET A 121 25.32 2.51 -1.88
CA MET A 121 24.11 2.19 -2.65
C MET A 121 24.33 1.00 -3.60
N ARG A 122 25.47 0.95 -4.32
CA ARG A 122 25.83 -0.19 -5.18
C ARG A 122 25.93 -1.49 -4.38
N PHE A 123 26.51 -1.42 -3.20
CA PHE A 123 26.60 -2.56 -2.28
C PHE A 123 25.20 -3.04 -1.88
N VAL A 124 24.31 -2.17 -1.41
CA VAL A 124 22.96 -2.54 -0.97
C VAL A 124 22.13 -3.15 -2.09
N VAL A 125 22.21 -2.63 -3.33
CA VAL A 125 21.42 -3.13 -4.46
C VAL A 125 22.07 -4.29 -5.21
N SER A 126 23.24 -4.76 -4.79
CA SER A 126 23.89 -5.92 -5.40
C SER A 126 23.07 -7.20 -5.19
N ALA A 127 23.12 -8.13 -6.15
CA ALA A 127 22.36 -9.38 -6.06
C ALA A 127 22.70 -10.18 -4.79
N GLU A 128 23.98 -10.22 -4.39
CA GLU A 128 24.44 -10.91 -3.18
C GLU A 128 23.78 -10.32 -1.93
N ASN A 129 23.83 -8.99 -1.76
CA ASN A 129 23.26 -8.35 -0.57
C ASN A 129 21.74 -8.37 -0.56
N GLN A 130 21.10 -8.19 -1.72
CA GLN A 130 19.63 -8.34 -1.81
C GLN A 130 19.20 -9.78 -1.46
N THR A 131 19.96 -10.79 -1.84
CA THR A 131 19.73 -12.17 -1.44
C THR A 131 19.84 -12.34 0.09
N LEU A 132 20.89 -11.78 0.70
CA LEU A 132 21.12 -11.87 2.15
C LEU A 132 20.06 -11.13 2.95
N ILE A 133 19.67 -9.93 2.52
CA ILE A 133 18.65 -9.08 3.18
C ILE A 133 17.28 -9.76 3.16
N ASN A 134 16.98 -10.50 2.09
CA ASN A 134 15.67 -11.15 1.91
C ASN A 134 15.68 -12.64 2.30
N ALA A 135 16.82 -13.18 2.77
CA ALA A 135 16.91 -14.56 3.20
C ALA A 135 16.20 -14.82 4.53
N GLY A 136 15.55 -15.95 4.65
CA GLY A 136 14.82 -16.38 5.85
C GLY A 136 13.63 -15.49 6.19
N ASP A 137 13.31 -15.41 7.47
CA ASP A 137 12.14 -14.65 7.98
C ASP A 137 12.40 -13.14 8.13
N ALA A 138 13.59 -12.66 7.70
CA ALA A 138 14.10 -11.36 8.14
C ALA A 138 13.26 -10.17 7.69
N LEU A 139 12.76 -10.11 6.45
CA LEU A 139 12.05 -8.92 5.97
C LEU A 139 10.76 -9.20 5.19
N GLY A 140 10.59 -10.36 4.58
CA GLY A 140 9.42 -10.69 3.75
C GLY A 140 9.23 -9.74 2.56
N GLN A 141 10.31 -9.02 2.15
CA GLN A 141 10.27 -8.05 1.06
C GLN A 141 10.81 -8.68 -0.23
N LEU A 142 10.28 -8.21 -1.35
CA LEU A 142 10.76 -8.64 -2.65
C LEU A 142 12.07 -7.92 -3.00
N PRO A 143 13.12 -8.62 -3.46
CA PRO A 143 14.33 -7.98 -3.92
C PRO A 143 14.07 -7.19 -5.21
N ILE A 144 14.68 -6.03 -5.34
CA ILE A 144 14.62 -5.21 -6.56
C ILE A 144 15.63 -5.64 -7.62
N ASN A 145 16.66 -6.41 -7.24
CA ASN A 145 17.65 -6.92 -8.18
C ASN A 145 17.18 -8.26 -8.76
N ALA A 146 16.93 -8.30 -10.05
CA ALA A 146 16.43 -9.49 -10.76
C ALA A 146 17.36 -10.70 -10.73
N GLN A 147 18.62 -10.54 -10.32
CA GLN A 147 19.61 -11.61 -10.18
C GLN A 147 19.70 -12.15 -8.74
N SER A 148 18.95 -11.58 -7.81
CA SER A 148 18.92 -12.05 -6.43
C SER A 148 18.24 -13.40 -6.34
N ALA A 149 18.81 -14.30 -5.55
CA ALA A 149 18.12 -15.52 -5.17
C ALA A 149 17.00 -15.18 -4.16
N VAL A 150 15.92 -15.91 -4.26
CA VAL A 150 14.77 -15.80 -3.35
C VAL A 150 14.53 -17.18 -2.79
N ASP A 151 14.38 -17.28 -1.47
CA ASP A 151 14.00 -18.52 -0.82
C ASP A 151 12.64 -19.01 -1.35
N ASP A 152 12.43 -20.33 -1.34
CA ASP A 152 11.13 -20.92 -1.67
C ASP A 152 10.12 -20.65 -0.54
N ASP A 153 9.73 -19.39 -0.45
CA ASP A 153 8.77 -18.88 0.52
C ASP A 153 7.43 -18.62 -0.17
N LYS A 154 6.36 -19.12 0.44
CA LYS A 154 5.00 -19.01 -0.06
C LYS A 154 4.60 -17.56 -0.36
N PHE A 155 4.91 -16.64 0.56
CA PHE A 155 4.49 -15.25 0.46
C PHE A 155 5.32 -14.45 -0.54
N LEU A 156 6.62 -14.74 -0.64
CA LEU A 156 7.47 -14.17 -1.68
C LEU A 156 7.03 -14.62 -3.07
N ASN A 157 6.74 -15.91 -3.23
CA ASN A 157 6.26 -16.46 -4.51
C ASN A 157 4.91 -15.85 -4.91
N GLN A 158 3.98 -15.69 -3.96
CA GLN A 158 2.70 -15.01 -4.21
C GLN A 158 2.89 -13.54 -4.58
N GLY A 159 3.75 -12.81 -3.86
CA GLY A 159 4.06 -11.40 -4.15
C GLY A 159 4.66 -11.22 -5.54
N PHE A 160 5.61 -12.07 -5.96
CA PHE A 160 6.14 -12.05 -7.32
C PHE A 160 5.07 -12.33 -8.38
N ALA A 161 4.18 -13.28 -8.13
CA ALA A 161 3.08 -13.57 -9.05
C ALA A 161 2.13 -12.38 -9.19
N MET A 162 1.82 -11.70 -8.09
CA MET A 162 0.99 -10.49 -8.10
C MET A 162 1.61 -9.39 -8.95
N LEU A 163 2.90 -9.11 -8.78
CA LEU A 163 3.59 -8.05 -9.52
C LEU A 163 3.83 -8.38 -11.00
N SER A 164 4.06 -9.66 -11.32
CA SER A 164 4.50 -10.05 -12.67
C SER A 164 3.38 -10.50 -13.59
N THR A 165 2.37 -11.19 -13.07
CA THR A 165 1.35 -11.84 -13.90
C THR A 165 -0.08 -11.48 -13.56
N ASN A 166 -0.37 -11.14 -12.30
CA ASN A 166 -1.72 -10.94 -11.82
C ASN A 166 -2.17 -9.48 -11.83
N SER A 167 -1.26 -8.53 -12.10
CA SER A 167 -1.54 -7.10 -12.07
C SER A 167 -1.20 -6.41 -13.40
N PRO A 168 -1.89 -6.78 -14.49
CA PRO A 168 -1.63 -6.22 -15.81
C PRO A 168 -1.99 -4.72 -15.90
N GLY A 169 -2.73 -4.18 -14.95
CA GLY A 169 -3.14 -2.79 -14.90
C GLY A 169 -2.04 -1.82 -14.48
N GLY A 170 -0.99 -2.30 -13.82
CA GLY A 170 0.13 -1.47 -13.39
C GLY A 170 0.50 -1.63 -11.91
N VAL A 171 1.49 -0.85 -11.47
CA VAL A 171 2.00 -0.81 -10.10
C VAL A 171 2.02 0.64 -9.63
N ALA A 172 1.27 0.92 -8.56
CA ALA A 172 1.21 2.22 -7.90
C ALA A 172 2.18 2.28 -6.70
N GLN A 173 2.47 3.49 -6.26
CA GLN A 173 3.05 3.75 -4.93
C GLN A 173 1.91 3.91 -3.91
N PHE A 174 2.26 4.06 -2.62
CA PHE A 174 1.29 4.45 -1.62
C PHE A 174 0.69 5.82 -1.93
N PHE A 175 -0.54 6.04 -1.51
CA PHE A 175 -1.26 7.29 -1.71
C PHE A 175 -0.42 8.52 -1.31
N ASP A 176 0.25 8.47 -0.16
CA ASP A 176 1.12 9.54 0.34
C ASP A 176 2.44 9.72 -0.44
N ARG A 177 2.75 8.82 -1.36
CA ARG A 177 3.92 8.91 -2.24
C ARG A 177 3.57 9.33 -3.67
N ASP A 178 2.38 9.01 -4.14
CA ASP A 178 1.93 9.36 -5.50
C ASP A 178 1.38 10.77 -5.60
N PHE A 179 0.81 11.30 -4.50
CA PHE A 179 0.26 12.64 -4.47
C PHE A 179 1.28 13.69 -3.99
N PRO A 180 1.17 14.98 -4.41
CA PRO A 180 1.90 16.06 -3.77
C PRO A 180 1.68 16.06 -2.26
N ALA A 181 2.71 16.36 -1.47
CA ALA A 181 2.70 16.17 -0.02
C ALA A 181 1.51 16.87 0.69
N GLU A 182 1.13 18.05 0.22
CA GLU A 182 -0.02 18.79 0.77
C GLU A 182 -1.35 18.07 0.45
N MET A 183 -1.52 17.65 -0.80
CA MET A 183 -2.72 16.89 -1.21
C MET A 183 -2.80 15.53 -0.51
N ALA A 184 -1.67 14.86 -0.37
CA ALA A 184 -1.56 13.59 0.36
C ALA A 184 -2.00 13.74 1.82
N GLY A 185 -1.53 14.78 2.53
CA GLY A 185 -1.94 15.06 3.91
C GLY A 185 -3.44 15.25 4.03
N MET A 186 -4.01 16.13 3.23
CA MET A 186 -5.45 16.41 3.23
C MET A 186 -6.28 15.18 2.83
N GLY A 187 -5.81 14.43 1.84
CA GLY A 187 -6.46 13.19 1.40
C GLY A 187 -6.51 12.14 2.51
N MET A 188 -5.38 11.89 3.19
CA MET A 188 -5.32 10.94 4.29
C MET A 188 -6.24 11.34 5.46
N GLU A 189 -6.29 12.63 5.81
CA GLU A 189 -7.25 13.15 6.81
C GLU A 189 -8.69 12.90 6.38
N GLY A 190 -9.03 13.17 5.11
CA GLY A 190 -10.37 12.95 4.57
C GLY A 190 -10.76 11.46 4.57
N LEU A 191 -9.82 10.56 4.23
CA LEU A 191 -10.03 9.11 4.27
C LEU A 191 -10.29 8.62 5.71
N GLN A 192 -9.54 9.11 6.68
CA GLN A 192 -9.75 8.79 8.09
C GLN A 192 -11.08 9.35 8.62
N GLU A 193 -11.41 10.58 8.26
CA GLU A 193 -12.69 11.20 8.62
C GLU A 193 -13.87 10.39 8.09
N PHE A 194 -13.80 9.94 6.84
CA PHE A 194 -14.84 9.11 6.24
C PHE A 194 -15.05 7.78 6.98
N MET A 195 -13.99 7.15 7.48
CA MET A 195 -14.09 5.91 8.27
C MET A 195 -14.90 6.09 9.55
N VAL A 196 -14.89 7.29 10.14
CA VAL A 196 -15.59 7.60 11.40
C VAL A 196 -16.94 8.25 11.15
N PHE A 197 -17.01 9.15 10.15
CA PHE A 197 -18.15 9.97 9.82
C PHE A 197 -18.51 9.84 8.33
N PRO A 198 -18.96 8.67 7.87
CA PRO A 198 -19.19 8.43 6.44
C PRO A 198 -20.33 9.29 5.84
N ASP A 199 -21.14 9.93 6.66
CA ASP A 199 -22.17 10.87 6.23
C ASP A 199 -21.60 12.24 5.81
N ASN A 200 -20.33 12.54 6.16
CA ASN A 200 -19.65 13.77 5.80
C ASN A 200 -19.00 13.72 4.40
N LEU A 201 -19.30 12.71 3.59
CA LEU A 201 -18.63 12.49 2.29
C LEU A 201 -18.66 13.74 1.40
N ASP A 202 -19.76 14.44 1.30
CA ASP A 202 -19.87 15.63 0.45
C ASP A 202 -18.92 16.73 0.89
N GLU A 203 -18.86 17.02 2.19
CA GLU A 203 -17.96 18.01 2.77
C GLU A 203 -16.48 17.62 2.59
N ILE A 204 -16.18 16.34 2.76
CA ILE A 204 -14.82 15.79 2.53
C ILE A 204 -14.42 16.01 1.08
N LEU A 205 -15.24 15.61 0.11
CA LEU A 205 -14.91 15.71 -1.31
C LEU A 205 -14.82 17.18 -1.79
N GLU A 206 -15.67 18.08 -1.29
CA GLU A 206 -15.60 19.50 -1.61
C GLU A 206 -14.31 20.14 -1.07
N ARG A 207 -13.90 19.78 0.15
CA ARG A 207 -12.63 20.22 0.74
C ARG A 207 -11.43 19.73 -0.05
N LEU A 208 -11.42 18.47 -0.45
CA LEU A 208 -10.35 17.89 -1.27
C LEU A 208 -10.30 18.48 -2.67
N GLU A 209 -11.46 18.78 -3.27
CA GLU A 209 -11.53 19.45 -4.57
C GLU A 209 -11.02 20.89 -4.50
N SER A 210 -11.34 21.63 -3.43
CA SER A 210 -10.78 22.96 -3.22
C SER A 210 -9.26 22.93 -3.10
N ALA A 211 -8.73 21.97 -2.34
CA ALA A 211 -7.27 21.76 -2.23
C ALA A 211 -6.64 21.40 -3.57
N ARG A 212 -7.28 20.53 -4.36
CA ARG A 212 -6.81 20.20 -5.71
C ARG A 212 -6.69 21.44 -6.58
N ALA A 213 -7.70 22.31 -6.57
CA ALA A 213 -7.70 23.54 -7.36
C ALA A 213 -6.62 24.56 -6.94
N ASP A 214 -6.17 24.50 -5.69
CA ASP A 214 -5.13 25.39 -5.17
C ASP A 214 -3.71 24.83 -5.42
N ILE A 215 -3.56 23.49 -5.50
CA ILE A 215 -2.26 22.80 -5.61
C ILE A 215 -1.84 22.58 -7.06
N TYR A 216 -2.80 22.31 -7.97
CA TYR A 216 -2.54 22.00 -9.38
C TYR A 216 -2.98 23.14 -10.31
#